data_2689038814eeae1fc89a6605d4be3a86
#
_entry.id   2689038814eeae1fc89a6605d4be3a86
#
_cell.length_a   1.000
_cell.length_b   1.000
_cell.length_c   1.000
_cell.angle_alpha   90.00
_cell.angle_beta   90.00
_cell.angle_gamma   90.00
#
_symmetry.space_group_name_H-M   'P 1'
#
loop_
_entity.id
_entity.type
_entity.pdbx_description
1 polymer ?
#
loop_
_entity_poly.entity_id
_entity_poly.type
_entity_poly.pdbx_seq_one_letter_code
_entity_poly.pdbx_strand_id
1 'polypeptide(L)'
;MAGSPRLLIAVGVISALMLAAVVLASAGDSVAQAAQMRGDAARGRVLFASKGCVICHAINEVGGTGGPPLDAEGEAGKVDALDFVARMWRGAEAMIFMQQQDLGVQIDFTGQELADIIAFVHDPTARRKFSEEDFPAMLRRGMRNQ
;
A
#
# COMPACT_ATOMS: atom_id res chain seq x y z
N MET A 1 26.07 -15.68 -56.37
CA MET A 1 25.12 -14.59 -56.11
C MET A 1 25.57 -13.89 -54.84
N ALA A 2 26.37 -12.81 -54.95
CA ALA A 2 26.85 -12.08 -53.80
C ALA A 2 25.82 -11.01 -53.42
N GLY A 3 25.23 -11.12 -52.23
CA GLY A 3 24.28 -10.14 -51.70
C GLY A 3 24.94 -8.77 -51.60
N SER A 4 24.26 -7.71 -52.04
CA SER A 4 24.77 -6.34 -52.03
C SER A 4 25.13 -5.92 -50.59
N PRO A 5 26.34 -5.39 -50.33
CA PRO A 5 26.73 -4.99 -48.97
C PRO A 5 25.80 -3.94 -48.34
N ARG A 6 25.11 -3.16 -49.16
CA ARG A 6 24.13 -2.17 -48.73
C ARG A 6 22.88 -2.82 -48.12
N LEU A 7 22.47 -4.00 -48.59
CA LEU A 7 21.33 -4.73 -48.07
C LEU A 7 21.65 -5.32 -46.68
N LEU A 8 22.84 -5.83 -46.46
CA LEU A 8 23.29 -6.38 -45.17
C LEU A 8 23.39 -5.29 -44.09
N ILE A 9 23.88 -4.10 -44.46
CA ILE A 9 23.95 -2.95 -43.54
C ILE A 9 22.54 -2.48 -43.15
N ALA A 10 21.62 -2.39 -44.11
CA ALA A 10 20.25 -1.97 -43.82
C ALA A 10 19.52 -2.94 -42.90
N VAL A 11 19.67 -4.24 -43.09
CA VAL A 11 19.06 -5.27 -42.19
C VAL A 11 19.67 -5.19 -40.79
N GLY A 12 20.98 -5.00 -40.66
CA GLY A 12 21.65 -4.86 -39.36
C GLY A 12 21.19 -3.64 -38.58
N VAL A 13 21.00 -2.50 -39.24
CA VAL A 13 20.52 -1.26 -38.59
C VAL A 13 19.06 -1.40 -38.12
N ILE A 14 18.20 -1.99 -38.94
CA ILE A 14 16.79 -2.21 -38.55
C ILE A 14 16.70 -3.17 -37.38
N SER A 15 17.48 -4.25 -37.36
CA SER A 15 17.49 -5.19 -36.22
C SER A 15 17.98 -4.55 -34.93
N ALA A 16 19.01 -3.70 -34.99
CA ALA A 16 19.54 -2.97 -33.86
C ALA A 16 18.52 -1.96 -33.29
N LEU A 17 17.80 -1.25 -34.15
CA LEU A 17 16.76 -0.31 -33.75
C LEU A 17 15.55 -1.00 -33.09
N MET A 18 15.15 -2.16 -33.63
CA MET A 18 14.06 -2.95 -33.03
C MET A 18 14.44 -3.50 -31.66
N LEU A 19 15.68 -3.98 -31.47
CA LEU A 19 16.16 -4.45 -30.18
C LEU A 19 16.19 -3.33 -29.14
N ALA A 20 16.66 -2.14 -29.53
CA ALA A 20 16.70 -0.97 -28.65
C ALA A 20 15.27 -0.53 -28.21
N ALA A 21 14.31 -0.55 -29.13
CA ALA A 21 12.92 -0.22 -28.82
C ALA A 21 12.28 -1.18 -27.79
N VAL A 22 12.55 -2.48 -27.91
CA VAL A 22 12.05 -3.50 -26.97
C VAL A 22 12.66 -3.31 -25.56
N VAL A 23 13.95 -3.02 -25.48
CA VAL A 23 14.63 -2.78 -24.19
C VAL A 23 14.12 -1.52 -23.50
N LEU A 24 13.86 -0.46 -24.26
CA LEU A 24 13.32 0.79 -23.71
C LEU A 24 11.86 0.63 -23.23
N ALA A 25 11.03 -0.14 -23.94
CA ALA A 25 9.67 -0.42 -23.53
C ALA A 25 9.63 -1.21 -22.22
N SER A 26 10.42 -2.28 -22.08
CA SER A 26 10.48 -3.09 -20.86
C SER A 26 11.06 -2.35 -19.66
N ALA A 27 11.95 -1.39 -19.84
CA ALA A 27 12.45 -0.54 -18.76
C ALA A 27 11.36 0.42 -18.26
N GLY A 28 10.52 0.95 -19.14
CA GLY A 28 9.39 1.81 -18.80
C GLY A 28 8.37 1.08 -17.91
N ASP A 29 8.03 -0.14 -18.24
CA ASP A 29 7.08 -0.96 -17.47
C ASP A 29 7.61 -1.28 -16.07
N SER A 30 8.89 -1.57 -15.93
CA SER A 30 9.53 -1.87 -14.64
C SER A 30 9.53 -0.66 -13.69
N VAL A 31 9.78 0.55 -14.22
CA VAL A 31 9.76 1.79 -13.43
C VAL A 31 8.32 2.15 -13.02
N ALA A 32 7.35 1.96 -13.90
CA ALA A 32 5.94 2.18 -13.59
C ALA A 32 5.44 1.22 -12.49
N GLN A 33 5.84 -0.04 -12.54
CA GLN A 33 5.49 -1.05 -11.55
C GLN A 33 6.14 -0.79 -10.18
N ALA A 34 7.41 -0.35 -10.17
CA ALA A 34 8.08 0.07 -8.93
C ALA A 34 7.45 1.33 -8.31
N ALA A 35 6.91 2.23 -9.12
CA ALA A 35 6.18 3.39 -8.65
C ALA A 35 4.82 3.01 -8.02
N GLN A 36 4.13 2.00 -8.53
CA GLN A 36 2.89 1.46 -7.97
C GLN A 36 3.10 0.75 -6.62
N MET A 37 4.29 0.21 -6.37
CA MET A 37 4.65 -0.42 -5.09
C MET A 37 4.98 0.59 -3.99
N ARG A 38 5.05 1.89 -4.31
CA ARG A 38 5.28 2.95 -3.31
C ARG A 38 3.95 3.32 -2.66
N GLY A 39 3.86 3.10 -1.36
CA GLY A 39 2.71 3.53 -0.59
C GLY A 39 2.65 5.05 -0.46
N ASP A 40 1.43 5.59 -0.47
CA ASP A 40 1.12 7.00 -0.23
C ASP A 40 0.56 7.14 1.20
N ALA A 41 1.33 7.74 2.10
CA ALA A 41 0.94 7.87 3.50
C ALA A 41 -0.31 8.75 3.70
N ALA A 42 -0.55 9.75 2.85
CA ALA A 42 -1.74 10.59 2.96
C ALA A 42 -2.99 9.80 2.55
N ARG A 43 -2.90 9.03 1.48
CA ARG A 43 -3.98 8.14 1.05
C ARG A 43 -4.19 7.00 2.05
N GLY A 44 -3.11 6.44 2.60
CA GLY A 44 -3.16 5.42 3.64
C GLY A 44 -3.87 5.87 4.91
N ARG A 45 -3.69 7.14 5.33
CA ARG A 45 -4.42 7.75 6.44
C ARG A 45 -5.94 7.72 6.21
N VAL A 46 -6.38 8.10 5.03
CA VAL A 46 -7.80 8.05 4.66
C VAL A 46 -8.31 6.60 4.60
N LEU A 47 -7.53 5.70 4.04
CA LEU A 47 -7.88 4.28 3.93
C LEU A 47 -7.97 3.61 5.30
N PHE A 48 -7.06 3.90 6.22
CA PHE A 48 -7.07 3.36 7.58
C PHE A 48 -8.39 3.66 8.29
N ALA A 49 -8.90 4.87 8.17
CA ALA A 49 -10.20 5.25 8.73
C ALA A 49 -11.37 4.68 7.93
N SER A 50 -11.37 4.86 6.61
CA SER A 50 -12.52 4.53 5.76
C SER A 50 -12.75 3.02 5.58
N LYS A 51 -11.70 2.22 5.65
CA LYS A 51 -11.78 0.75 5.63
C LYS A 51 -12.13 0.15 7.00
N GLY A 52 -12.18 0.95 8.07
CA GLY A 52 -12.58 0.50 9.39
C GLY A 52 -11.45 -0.08 10.25
N CYS A 53 -10.18 0.00 9.83
CA CYS A 53 -9.03 -0.43 10.65
C CYS A 53 -9.04 0.27 12.02
N VAL A 54 -9.45 1.53 12.04
CA VAL A 54 -9.56 2.40 13.20
C VAL A 54 -10.57 1.92 14.26
N ILE A 55 -11.48 1.02 13.91
CA ILE A 55 -12.48 0.47 14.86
C ILE A 55 -11.78 -0.40 15.91
N CYS A 56 -10.75 -1.14 15.49
CA CYS A 56 -10.02 -2.05 16.36
C CYS A 56 -8.60 -1.56 16.69
N HIS A 57 -7.95 -0.79 15.80
CA HIS A 57 -6.58 -0.34 15.96
C HIS A 57 -6.50 1.17 16.20
N ALA A 58 -5.56 1.60 17.02
CA ALA A 58 -5.27 3.01 17.27
C ALA A 58 -3.97 3.46 16.59
N ILE A 59 -3.91 4.77 16.28
CA ILE A 59 -2.71 5.55 15.93
C ILE A 59 -2.73 6.79 16.81
N ASN A 60 -1.65 7.05 17.57
CA ASN A 60 -1.54 8.15 18.54
C ASN A 60 -2.74 8.21 19.51
N GLU A 61 -3.14 7.06 20.02
CA GLU A 61 -4.30 6.90 20.92
C GLU A 61 -5.66 7.20 20.28
N VAL A 62 -5.70 7.49 18.96
CA VAL A 62 -6.93 7.73 18.22
C VAL A 62 -7.36 6.46 17.51
N GLY A 63 -8.48 5.87 17.94
CA GLY A 63 -9.04 4.61 17.42
C GLY A 63 -9.43 3.64 18.51
N GLY A 64 -9.72 2.39 18.11
CA GLY A 64 -10.15 1.33 19.01
C GLY A 64 -9.00 0.62 19.71
N THR A 65 -9.38 -0.19 20.70
CA THR A 65 -8.46 -0.99 21.55
C THR A 65 -8.64 -2.50 21.37
N GLY A 66 -9.45 -2.93 20.41
CA GLY A 66 -9.67 -4.34 20.09
C GLY A 66 -8.48 -5.04 19.45
N GLY A 67 -7.55 -4.28 18.87
CA GLY A 67 -6.29 -4.73 18.32
C GLY A 67 -5.10 -3.95 18.89
N PRO A 68 -3.85 -4.39 18.63
CA PRO A 68 -2.67 -3.65 19.06
C PRO A 68 -2.61 -2.27 18.39
N PRO A 69 -2.10 -1.23 19.09
CA PRO A 69 -1.84 0.06 18.46
C PRO A 69 -0.75 -0.11 17.37
N LEU A 70 -0.94 0.53 16.21
CA LEU A 70 -0.06 0.32 15.07
C LEU A 70 1.10 1.33 14.99
N ASP A 71 1.15 2.29 15.89
CA ASP A 71 2.22 3.26 16.03
C ASP A 71 3.24 2.91 17.14
N ALA A 72 2.94 1.90 17.96
CA ALA A 72 3.77 1.52 19.10
C ALA A 72 5.08 0.80 18.68
N GLU A 73 5.15 0.27 17.47
CA GLU A 73 6.28 -0.51 17.00
C GLU A 73 6.93 0.17 15.78
N GLY A 74 8.02 0.85 16.02
CA GLY A 74 8.88 1.31 14.95
C GLY A 74 9.71 2.51 15.35
N GLU A 75 10.99 2.26 15.65
CA GLU A 75 11.98 3.32 15.52
C GLU A 75 11.82 3.96 14.15
N ALA A 76 11.64 5.28 14.13
CA ALA A 76 11.50 6.05 12.92
C ALA A 76 12.57 5.66 11.90
N GLY A 77 12.18 5.07 10.79
CA GLY A 77 13.03 4.96 9.62
C GLY A 77 13.25 3.61 8.96
N LYS A 78 12.87 2.49 9.54
CA LYS A 78 13.04 1.18 8.89
C LYS A 78 11.81 0.32 9.09
N VAL A 79 10.83 0.51 8.20
CA VAL A 79 9.75 -0.41 8.12
C VAL A 79 9.98 -1.38 6.99
N ASP A 80 10.08 -2.62 7.36
CA ASP A 80 9.93 -3.67 6.40
C ASP A 80 8.44 -3.93 6.19
N ALA A 81 7.95 -3.55 5.01
CA ALA A 81 6.55 -3.78 4.64
C ALA A 81 6.18 -5.28 4.71
N LEU A 82 7.13 -6.17 4.44
CA LEU A 82 6.91 -7.60 4.53
C LEU A 82 6.79 -8.07 5.98
N ASP A 83 7.53 -7.46 6.90
CA ASP A 83 7.37 -7.74 8.34
C ASP A 83 5.99 -7.31 8.84
N PHE A 84 5.49 -6.17 8.39
CA PHE A 84 4.14 -5.73 8.71
C PHE A 84 3.11 -6.75 8.20
N VAL A 85 3.20 -7.14 6.93
CA VAL A 85 2.31 -8.15 6.32
C VAL A 85 2.43 -9.50 7.03
N ALA A 86 3.64 -9.93 7.39
CA ALA A 86 3.85 -11.18 8.11
C ALA A 86 3.24 -11.17 9.51
N ARG A 87 3.28 -10.04 10.23
CA ARG A 87 2.57 -9.87 11.51
C ARG A 87 1.06 -9.89 11.33
N MET A 88 0.55 -9.19 10.34
CA MET A 88 -0.87 -9.21 9.98
C MET A 88 -1.34 -10.62 9.63
N TRP A 89 -0.54 -11.39 8.86
CA TRP A 89 -0.82 -12.78 8.52
C TRP A 89 -0.91 -13.67 9.75
N ARG A 90 0.02 -13.53 10.72
CA ARG A 90 -0.02 -14.31 11.97
C ARG A 90 -1.25 -14.04 12.82
N GLY A 91 -1.79 -12.82 12.78
CA GLY A 91 -3.00 -12.41 13.48
C GLY A 91 -4.28 -12.53 12.64
N ALA A 92 -4.21 -13.03 11.40
CA ALA A 92 -5.31 -12.95 10.43
C ALA A 92 -6.59 -13.63 10.92
N GLU A 93 -6.50 -14.81 11.53
CA GLU A 93 -7.66 -15.55 12.02
C GLU A 93 -8.46 -14.74 13.05
N ALA A 94 -7.78 -14.24 14.09
CA ALA A 94 -8.41 -13.42 15.12
C ALA A 94 -8.97 -12.12 14.56
N MET A 95 -8.19 -11.45 13.67
CA MET A 95 -8.59 -10.21 13.05
C MET A 95 -9.83 -10.38 12.15
N ILE A 96 -9.89 -11.44 11.34
CA ILE A 96 -11.05 -11.73 10.48
C ILE A 96 -12.28 -12.05 11.34
N PHE A 97 -12.11 -12.82 12.41
CA PHE A 97 -13.20 -13.11 13.34
C PHE A 97 -13.78 -11.82 13.93
N MET A 98 -12.93 -10.91 14.45
CA MET A 98 -13.37 -9.63 15.00
C MET A 98 -14.03 -8.73 13.95
N GLN A 99 -13.51 -8.68 12.74
CA GLN A 99 -14.12 -7.93 11.64
C GLN A 99 -15.55 -8.42 11.36
N GLN A 100 -15.77 -9.71 11.36
CA GLN A 100 -17.09 -10.28 11.16
C GLN A 100 -18.06 -9.95 12.31
N GLN A 101 -17.57 -9.91 13.54
CA GLN A 101 -18.39 -9.55 14.71
C GLN A 101 -18.74 -8.05 14.70
N ASP A 102 -17.76 -7.18 14.44
CA ASP A 102 -17.91 -5.73 14.64
C ASP A 102 -18.38 -5.01 13.37
N LEU A 103 -18.04 -5.53 12.18
CA LEU A 103 -18.35 -4.90 10.90
C LEU A 103 -19.36 -5.71 10.06
N GLY A 104 -19.56 -6.98 10.39
CA GLY A 104 -20.39 -7.90 9.61
C GLY A 104 -19.75 -8.35 8.29
N VAL A 105 -18.52 -7.91 7.99
CA VAL A 105 -17.79 -8.24 6.76
C VAL A 105 -16.28 -8.33 7.04
N GLN A 106 -15.57 -9.08 6.22
CA GLN A 106 -14.12 -9.01 6.18
C GLN A 106 -13.69 -7.82 5.34
N ILE A 107 -12.72 -7.06 5.84
CA ILE A 107 -12.11 -5.93 5.10
C ILE A 107 -11.30 -6.50 3.93
N ASP A 108 -11.54 -5.98 2.74
CA ASP A 108 -10.81 -6.31 1.52
C ASP A 108 -9.80 -5.22 1.16
N PHE A 109 -8.64 -5.64 0.63
CA PHE A 109 -7.56 -4.76 0.22
C PHE A 109 -7.03 -5.14 -1.16
N THR A 110 -6.78 -4.13 -1.98
CA THR A 110 -5.81 -4.27 -3.08
C THR A 110 -4.39 -4.16 -2.52
N GLY A 111 -3.40 -4.67 -3.27
CA GLY A 111 -1.99 -4.53 -2.87
C GLY A 111 -1.57 -3.06 -2.70
N GLN A 112 -2.10 -2.14 -3.53
CA GLN A 112 -1.81 -0.72 -3.42
C GLN A 112 -2.42 -0.09 -2.17
N GLU A 113 -3.65 -0.41 -1.82
CA GLU A 113 -4.29 0.08 -0.60
C GLU A 113 -3.54 -0.38 0.66
N LEU A 114 -3.08 -1.63 0.67
CA LEU A 114 -2.26 -2.14 1.76
C LEU A 114 -0.90 -1.43 1.83
N ALA A 115 -0.26 -1.20 0.69
CA ALA A 115 1.00 -0.44 0.63
C ALA A 115 0.83 1.00 1.16
N ASP A 116 -0.29 1.65 0.85
CA ASP A 116 -0.62 2.98 1.34
C ASP A 116 -0.83 3.01 2.86
N ILE A 117 -1.58 2.05 3.39
CA ILE A 117 -1.80 1.90 4.83
C ILE A 117 -0.48 1.65 5.55
N ILE A 118 0.38 0.78 5.02
CA ILE A 118 1.72 0.55 5.57
C ILE A 118 2.54 1.84 5.56
N ALA A 119 2.53 2.59 4.48
CA ALA A 119 3.22 3.88 4.41
C ALA A 119 2.71 4.86 5.46
N PHE A 120 1.40 4.95 5.68
CA PHE A 120 0.79 5.79 6.72
C PHE A 120 1.23 5.39 8.13
N VAL A 121 1.10 4.11 8.46
CA VAL A 121 1.45 3.57 9.78
C VAL A 121 2.91 3.88 10.16
N HIS A 122 3.76 4.03 9.16
CA HIS A 122 5.19 4.23 9.37
C HIS A 122 5.69 5.65 9.07
N ASP A 123 4.83 6.55 8.59
CA ASP A 123 5.18 7.96 8.43
C ASP A 123 4.80 8.77 9.69
N PRO A 124 5.79 9.20 10.51
CA PRO A 124 5.50 9.97 11.72
C PRO A 124 4.76 11.28 11.42
N THR A 125 4.98 11.87 10.23
CA THR A 125 4.32 13.13 9.85
C THR A 125 2.86 12.92 9.50
N ALA A 126 2.54 11.84 8.78
CA ALA A 126 1.17 11.49 8.47
C ALA A 126 0.40 11.05 9.72
N ARG A 127 1.04 10.25 10.61
CA ARG A 127 0.44 9.84 11.89
C ARG A 127 0.07 11.02 12.78
N ARG A 128 0.96 12.01 12.92
CA ARG A 128 0.66 13.22 13.73
C ARG A 128 -0.56 14.02 13.26
N LYS A 129 -0.94 13.87 12.01
CA LYS A 129 -2.13 14.52 11.44
C LYS A 129 -3.39 13.69 11.60
N PHE A 130 -3.29 12.45 12.07
CA PHE A 130 -4.42 11.57 12.23
C PHE A 130 -5.25 11.99 13.45
N SER A 131 -6.54 12.11 13.25
CA SER A 131 -7.49 12.53 14.29
C SER A 131 -8.88 11.93 14.01
N GLU A 132 -9.82 12.10 14.95
CA GLU A 132 -11.21 11.70 14.75
C GLU A 132 -11.89 12.39 13.55
N GLU A 133 -11.33 13.48 13.04
CA GLU A 133 -11.85 14.16 11.85
C GLU A 133 -11.66 13.30 10.58
N ASP A 134 -10.68 12.40 10.57
CA ASP A 134 -10.46 11.45 9.48
C ASP A 134 -11.51 10.34 9.41
N PHE A 135 -12.29 10.15 10.49
CA PHE A 135 -13.27 9.06 10.56
C PHE A 135 -14.47 9.36 9.65
N PRO A 136 -15.01 8.34 8.99
CA PRO A 136 -16.30 8.47 8.31
C PRO A 136 -17.38 9.01 9.28
N ALA A 137 -18.26 9.85 8.78
CA ALA A 137 -19.29 10.51 9.60
C ALA A 137 -20.18 9.53 10.41
N MET A 138 -20.34 8.32 9.89
CA MET A 138 -21.08 7.25 10.58
C MET A 138 -20.34 6.76 11.84
N LEU A 139 -19.03 6.54 11.76
CA LEU A 139 -18.20 6.12 12.89
C LEU A 139 -18.14 7.20 13.96
N ARG A 140 -17.94 8.46 13.57
CA ARG A 140 -17.92 9.60 14.50
C ARG A 140 -19.22 9.74 15.30
N ARG A 141 -20.35 9.42 14.70
CA ARG A 141 -21.65 9.44 15.39
C ARG A 141 -21.81 8.30 16.37
N GLY A 142 -21.34 7.09 16.01
CA GLY A 142 -21.37 5.93 16.90
C GLY A 142 -20.53 6.09 18.15
N MET A 143 -19.33 6.65 18.03
CA MET A 143 -18.40 6.87 19.15
C MET A 143 -18.89 7.93 20.15
N ARG A 144 -19.64 8.95 19.68
CA ARG A 144 -20.20 10.00 20.56
C ARG A 144 -21.42 9.56 21.37
N ASN A 145 -21.98 8.41 21.07
CA ASN A 145 -23.17 7.88 21.72
C ASN A 145 -22.87 6.74 22.71
N GLN A 146 -21.57 6.46 22.96
CA GLN A 146 -21.08 5.53 23.98
C GLN A 146 -20.55 6.31 25.18
#